data_74ac618ea7b41db2d6e41f8d719ba473
#
_entry.id   74ac618ea7b41db2d6e41f8d719ba473
#
_cell.length_a   1.000
_cell.length_b   1.000
_cell.length_c   1.000
_cell.angle_alpha   90.00
_cell.angle_beta   90.00
_cell.angle_gamma   90.00
#
_symmetry.space_group_name_H-M   'P 1'
#
loop_
_entity.id
_entity.type
_entity.pdbx_description
1 polymer ?
#
loop_
_entity_poly.entity_id
_entity_poly.type
_entity_poly.pdbx_seq_one_letter_code
_entity_poly.pdbx_strand_id
1 'polypeptide(L)'
;EKPYKKIFGEFEGRHAATSAESETGDVKYHLGFAATRNVGGRDVRVSLIPNPSHLEFANPVLQGVARARQTILGGDGERDEATVVPISIHGDAAFPGEGVVAETFNMSRLRGYRVGGTLHIIANNQVGFTTDPNDGRSTHYSSDLAKGFEVPIVHVNAEDANTCIRVMQLGVEYRAKFGKDFLVDLVGYRRHGHNETDEPAFTQPAMYTQIRSHPSPRELWGERLVKEGTLAADEIQKLDEEIAANYERIQSSSSASDGEGEGPGEAVKAQDEAATATL
;
A
#
# COMPACT_ATOMS: atom_id res chain seq x y z
N GLU A 1 -0.18 -7.17 7.95
CA GLU A 1 1.15 -7.31 7.32
C GLU A 1 1.67 -8.73 7.51
N LYS A 2 2.38 -9.26 6.49
CA LYS A 2 2.99 -10.57 6.51
C LYS A 2 4.11 -10.60 7.57
N PRO A 3 4.19 -11.62 8.45
CA PRO A 3 5.25 -11.71 9.45
C PRO A 3 6.64 -11.74 8.80
N TYR A 4 7.61 -11.02 9.37
CA TYR A 4 8.99 -11.00 8.86
C TYR A 4 9.62 -12.40 8.75
N LYS A 5 9.35 -13.30 9.71
CA LYS A 5 9.79 -14.70 9.63
C LYS A 5 9.38 -15.38 8.33
N LYS A 6 8.15 -15.15 7.89
CA LYS A 6 7.62 -15.71 6.64
C LYS A 6 8.27 -15.06 5.42
N ILE A 7 8.48 -13.73 5.47
CA ILE A 7 9.17 -12.99 4.41
C ILE A 7 10.61 -13.50 4.25
N PHE A 8 11.37 -13.60 5.33
CA PHE A 8 12.74 -14.14 5.28
C PHE A 8 12.78 -15.57 4.71
N GLY A 9 11.87 -16.45 5.17
CA GLY A 9 11.79 -17.82 4.64
C GLY A 9 11.54 -17.88 3.14
N GLU A 10 10.69 -17.01 2.62
CA GLU A 10 10.40 -16.92 1.19
C GLU A 10 11.58 -16.41 0.36
N PHE A 11 12.32 -15.40 0.85
CA PHE A 11 13.54 -14.90 0.20
C PHE A 11 14.69 -15.92 0.24
N GLU A 12 14.77 -16.74 1.27
CA GLU A 12 15.76 -17.80 1.41
C GLU A 12 15.37 -19.10 0.66
N GLY A 13 14.25 -19.08 -0.07
CA GLY A 13 13.78 -20.24 -0.84
C GLY A 13 13.22 -21.37 0.02
N ARG A 14 12.95 -21.12 1.29
CA ARG A 14 12.34 -22.08 2.21
C ARG A 14 10.82 -22.06 2.01
N HIS A 15 10.36 -22.86 1.06
CA HIS A 15 8.94 -23.14 0.93
C HIS A 15 8.60 -24.26 1.90
N ALA A 16 7.60 -24.06 2.77
CA ALA A 16 6.98 -25.18 3.46
C ALA A 16 6.56 -26.18 2.38
N ALA A 17 7.04 -27.43 2.48
CA ALA A 17 6.65 -28.52 1.59
C ALA A 17 5.15 -28.77 1.78
N THR A 18 4.34 -28.00 1.10
CA THR A 18 2.92 -28.27 0.90
C THR A 18 2.80 -29.19 -0.29
N SER A 19 1.93 -30.18 -0.18
CA SER A 19 1.69 -31.28 -1.12
C SER A 19 1.95 -30.96 -2.61
N ALA A 20 2.37 -31.94 -3.40
CA ALA A 20 2.71 -31.87 -4.82
C ALA A 20 1.69 -31.16 -5.75
N GLU A 21 0.53 -30.78 -5.25
CA GLU A 21 -0.50 -30.02 -5.96
C GLU A 21 -0.36 -28.48 -5.82
N SER A 22 0.58 -27.99 -5.01
CA SER A 22 0.78 -26.53 -4.76
C SER A 22 2.06 -25.97 -5.36
N GLU A 23 2.65 -26.62 -6.36
CA GLU A 23 3.92 -26.19 -6.97
C GLU A 23 3.82 -24.95 -7.87
N THR A 24 2.62 -24.46 -8.17
CA THR A 24 2.43 -23.22 -8.91
C THR A 24 2.13 -22.06 -7.94
N GLY A 25 3.19 -21.55 -7.29
CA GLY A 25 3.07 -20.35 -6.46
C GLY A 25 2.85 -19.10 -7.31
N ASP A 26 1.89 -18.28 -6.91
CA ASP A 26 1.78 -16.93 -7.45
C ASP A 26 2.89 -16.02 -6.89
N VAL A 27 3.19 -14.92 -7.57
CA VAL A 27 4.15 -13.93 -7.07
C VAL A 27 3.65 -13.34 -5.74
N LYS A 28 4.58 -13.12 -4.81
CA LYS A 28 4.27 -12.80 -3.40
C LYS A 28 3.41 -11.55 -3.21
N TYR A 29 3.59 -10.55 -4.06
CA TYR A 29 2.86 -9.28 -4.00
C TYR A 29 1.47 -9.33 -4.66
N HIS A 30 1.10 -10.44 -5.31
CA HIS A 30 -0.27 -10.66 -5.77
C HIS A 30 -1.19 -11.19 -4.66
N LEU A 31 -0.61 -11.76 -3.61
CA LEU A 31 -1.38 -12.40 -2.54
C LEU A 31 -2.06 -11.36 -1.66
N GLY A 32 -3.32 -11.60 -1.35
CA GLY A 32 -4.05 -10.83 -0.36
C GLY A 32 -3.58 -11.13 1.06
N PHE A 33 -3.94 -10.25 1.98
CA PHE A 33 -3.66 -10.43 3.40
C PHE A 33 -4.72 -9.75 4.27
N ALA A 34 -5.01 -10.30 5.44
CA ALA A 34 -5.89 -9.67 6.41
C ALA A 34 -5.30 -9.76 7.81
N ALA A 35 -5.45 -8.68 8.57
CA ALA A 35 -5.04 -8.62 9.96
C ALA A 35 -5.94 -7.67 10.75
N THR A 36 -6.05 -7.90 12.05
CA THR A 36 -6.67 -6.95 12.98
C THR A 36 -5.56 -6.18 13.69
N ARG A 37 -5.73 -4.86 13.79
CA ARG A 37 -4.81 -3.96 14.49
C ARG A 37 -5.55 -3.22 15.59
N ASN A 38 -5.02 -3.22 16.79
CA ASN A 38 -5.54 -2.39 17.87
C ASN A 38 -5.00 -0.97 17.72
N VAL A 39 -5.88 -0.01 17.51
CA VAL A 39 -5.56 1.41 17.36
C VAL A 39 -6.35 2.19 18.38
N GLY A 40 -5.67 2.75 19.37
CA GLY A 40 -6.31 3.53 20.43
C GLY A 40 -7.37 2.75 21.23
N GLY A 41 -7.16 1.46 21.47
CA GLY A 41 -8.07 0.58 22.19
C GLY A 41 -9.24 0.03 21.35
N ARG A 42 -9.22 0.27 20.04
CA ARG A 42 -10.22 -0.26 19.09
C ARG A 42 -9.57 -1.20 18.10
N ASP A 43 -10.23 -2.32 17.86
CA ASP A 43 -9.78 -3.27 16.86
C ASP A 43 -10.25 -2.83 15.47
N VAL A 44 -9.28 -2.61 14.60
CA VAL A 44 -9.49 -2.23 13.20
C VAL A 44 -9.02 -3.37 12.31
N ARG A 45 -9.94 -3.91 11.50
CA ARG A 45 -9.61 -4.92 10.49
C ARG A 45 -9.02 -4.24 9.26
N VAL A 46 -7.81 -4.66 8.88
CA VAL A 46 -7.14 -4.22 7.66
C VAL A 46 -7.05 -5.41 6.72
N SER A 47 -7.47 -5.26 5.47
CA SER A 47 -7.34 -6.30 4.46
C SER A 47 -6.74 -5.74 3.19
N LEU A 48 -5.76 -6.44 2.65
CA LEU A 48 -5.21 -6.24 1.33
C LEU A 48 -5.88 -7.25 0.40
N ILE A 49 -6.54 -6.78 -0.65
CA ILE A 49 -7.14 -7.67 -1.65
C ILE A 49 -6.02 -8.25 -2.55
N PRO A 50 -6.17 -9.46 -3.07
CA PRO A 50 -5.30 -9.97 -4.12
C PRO A 50 -5.34 -9.06 -5.35
N ASN A 51 -4.20 -8.91 -6.02
CA ASN A 51 -4.11 -8.09 -7.23
C ASN A 51 -3.39 -8.85 -8.35
N PRO A 52 -3.79 -8.67 -9.62
CA PRO A 52 -3.11 -9.25 -10.77
C PRO A 52 -1.90 -8.41 -11.19
N SER A 53 -1.09 -8.92 -12.13
CA SER A 53 -0.04 -8.15 -12.81
C SER A 53 -0.59 -7.04 -13.72
N HIS A 54 -1.87 -7.06 -14.05
CA HIS A 54 -2.53 -6.00 -14.78
C HIS A 54 -2.70 -4.80 -13.85
N LEU A 55 -1.89 -3.76 -14.09
CA LEU A 55 -1.89 -2.56 -13.28
C LEU A 55 -3.28 -1.91 -13.25
N GLU A 56 -3.65 -1.33 -12.11
CA GLU A 56 -4.90 -0.61 -11.82
C GLU A 56 -6.19 -1.47 -11.81
N PHE A 57 -6.18 -2.72 -12.28
CA PHE A 57 -7.39 -3.55 -12.32
C PHE A 57 -7.89 -3.97 -10.93
N ALA A 58 -7.04 -3.93 -9.90
CA ALA A 58 -7.47 -4.11 -8.52
C ALA A 58 -8.37 -2.97 -8.02
N ASN A 59 -8.30 -1.77 -8.63
CA ASN A 59 -9.05 -0.59 -8.17
C ASN A 59 -10.58 -0.80 -8.24
N PRO A 60 -11.21 -1.13 -9.37
CA PRO A 60 -12.66 -1.40 -9.40
C PRO A 60 -13.04 -2.63 -8.55
N VAL A 61 -12.18 -3.63 -8.43
CA VAL A 61 -12.40 -4.80 -7.56
C VAL A 61 -12.46 -4.37 -6.10
N LEU A 62 -11.53 -3.49 -5.66
CA LEU A 62 -11.54 -2.90 -4.31
C LEU A 62 -12.86 -2.18 -4.02
N GLN A 63 -13.38 -1.41 -4.99
CA GLN A 63 -14.66 -0.72 -4.86
C GLN A 63 -15.80 -1.72 -4.65
N GLY A 64 -15.84 -2.80 -5.44
CA GLY A 64 -16.83 -3.88 -5.30
C GLY A 64 -16.78 -4.56 -3.94
N VAL A 65 -15.58 -4.91 -3.47
CA VAL A 65 -15.36 -5.53 -2.16
C VAL A 65 -15.78 -4.57 -1.03
N ALA A 66 -15.40 -3.30 -1.10
CA ALA A 66 -15.79 -2.30 -0.11
C ALA A 66 -17.30 -2.14 -0.04
N ARG A 67 -17.96 -2.02 -1.20
CA ARG A 67 -19.41 -1.90 -1.29
C ARG A 67 -20.14 -3.11 -0.69
N ALA A 68 -19.71 -4.32 -1.02
CA ALA A 68 -20.30 -5.54 -0.47
C ALA A 68 -20.18 -5.59 1.06
N ARG A 69 -18.99 -5.30 1.59
CA ARG A 69 -18.76 -5.24 3.03
C ARG A 69 -19.57 -4.17 3.74
N GLN A 70 -19.73 -2.98 3.15
CA GLN A 70 -20.57 -1.91 3.67
C GLN A 70 -22.04 -2.35 3.77
N THR A 71 -22.52 -3.14 2.82
CA THR A 71 -23.88 -3.72 2.87
C THR A 71 -24.00 -4.78 3.97
N ILE A 72 -23.01 -5.66 4.11
CA ILE A 72 -23.01 -6.73 5.12
C ILE A 72 -22.91 -6.13 6.54
N LEU A 73 -22.08 -5.11 6.75
CA LEU A 73 -21.83 -4.51 8.06
C LEU A 73 -22.85 -3.44 8.45
N GLY A 74 -23.59 -2.87 7.50
CA GLY A 74 -24.58 -1.83 7.76
C GLY A 74 -25.82 -2.31 8.51
N GLY A 75 -26.09 -3.62 8.50
CA GLY A 75 -27.28 -4.21 9.16
C GLY A 75 -28.58 -3.96 8.41
N ASP A 76 -29.60 -4.79 8.68
CA ASP A 76 -30.95 -4.69 8.11
C ASP A 76 -31.03 -4.53 6.57
N GLY A 77 -29.98 -4.93 5.85
CA GLY A 77 -29.89 -4.80 4.40
C GLY A 77 -29.60 -3.37 3.91
N GLU A 78 -29.41 -2.41 4.80
CA GLU A 78 -28.99 -1.07 4.48
C GLU A 78 -27.45 -0.98 4.43
N ARG A 79 -26.94 -0.21 3.46
CA ARG A 79 -25.52 0.01 3.31
C ARG A 79 -25.06 1.17 4.16
N ASP A 80 -24.04 0.95 4.99
CA ASP A 80 -23.35 2.02 5.73
C ASP A 80 -21.95 2.28 5.13
N GLU A 81 -21.81 3.40 4.41
CA GLU A 81 -20.57 3.82 3.75
C GLU A 81 -19.44 4.18 4.75
N ALA A 82 -19.77 4.38 6.04
CA ALA A 82 -18.78 4.69 7.07
C ALA A 82 -18.04 3.46 7.60
N THR A 83 -18.62 2.26 7.47
CA THR A 83 -18.07 1.02 8.06
C THR A 83 -16.81 0.50 7.38
N VAL A 84 -16.58 0.86 6.11
CA VAL A 84 -15.41 0.42 5.35
C VAL A 84 -14.81 1.58 4.57
N VAL A 85 -13.50 1.77 4.71
CA VAL A 85 -12.73 2.78 3.99
C VAL A 85 -11.86 2.10 2.93
N PRO A 86 -12.18 2.22 1.63
CA PRO A 86 -11.28 1.77 0.58
C PRO A 86 -10.08 2.71 0.46
N ILE A 87 -8.88 2.11 0.35
CA ILE A 87 -7.62 2.81 0.10
C ILE A 87 -7.00 2.17 -1.13
N SER A 88 -6.75 2.96 -2.18
CA SER A 88 -6.12 2.51 -3.41
C SER A 88 -4.74 3.14 -3.56
N ILE A 89 -3.72 2.31 -3.79
CA ILE A 89 -2.34 2.76 -4.00
C ILE A 89 -1.99 2.53 -5.47
N HIS A 90 -1.56 3.58 -6.15
CA HIS A 90 -1.29 3.61 -7.59
C HIS A 90 0.18 3.89 -7.87
N GLY A 91 0.68 3.42 -9.02
CA GLY A 91 1.92 3.92 -9.60
C GLY A 91 1.69 5.19 -10.41
N ASP A 92 2.65 6.10 -10.42
CA ASP A 92 2.53 7.41 -11.10
C ASP A 92 2.46 7.30 -12.62
N ALA A 93 3.02 6.26 -13.22
CA ALA A 93 2.91 6.00 -14.66
C ALA A 93 1.61 5.30 -15.02
N ALA A 94 1.13 4.36 -14.21
CA ALA A 94 -0.09 3.61 -14.48
C ALA A 94 -1.35 4.46 -14.28
N PHE A 95 -1.40 5.28 -13.25
CA PHE A 95 -2.57 6.08 -12.91
C PHE A 95 -3.11 6.95 -14.07
N PRO A 96 -2.30 7.74 -14.79
CA PRO A 96 -2.78 8.50 -15.94
C PRO A 96 -2.94 7.67 -17.23
N GLY A 97 -2.24 6.52 -17.33
CA GLY A 97 -2.13 5.75 -18.57
C GLY A 97 -3.13 4.62 -18.72
N GLU A 98 -3.68 4.11 -17.61
CA GLU A 98 -4.60 2.97 -17.61
C GLU A 98 -6.07 3.44 -17.61
N GLY A 99 -6.79 3.18 -18.68
CA GLY A 99 -8.18 3.64 -18.88
C GLY A 99 -9.13 3.24 -17.76
N VAL A 100 -8.89 2.08 -17.11
CA VAL A 100 -9.69 1.58 -15.99
C VAL A 100 -9.71 2.54 -14.78
N VAL A 101 -8.72 3.40 -14.61
CA VAL A 101 -8.70 4.44 -13.58
C VAL A 101 -9.80 5.47 -13.83
N ALA A 102 -9.89 6.00 -15.05
CA ALA A 102 -10.94 6.94 -15.42
C ALA A 102 -12.33 6.31 -15.32
N GLU A 103 -12.49 5.05 -15.72
CA GLU A 103 -13.74 4.30 -15.61
C GLU A 103 -14.15 4.13 -14.15
N THR A 104 -13.20 3.83 -13.27
CA THR A 104 -13.44 3.69 -11.81
C THR A 104 -13.86 5.03 -11.20
N PHE A 105 -13.21 6.14 -11.54
CA PHE A 105 -13.64 7.47 -11.09
C PHE A 105 -15.03 7.83 -11.60
N ASN A 106 -15.35 7.46 -12.84
CA ASN A 106 -16.69 7.69 -13.37
C ASN A 106 -17.78 6.93 -12.59
N MET A 107 -17.46 5.80 -12.00
CA MET A 107 -18.38 5.03 -11.14
C MET A 107 -18.52 5.60 -9.71
N SER A 108 -17.57 6.40 -9.23
CA SER A 108 -17.46 6.78 -7.83
C SER A 108 -18.67 7.48 -7.23
N ARG A 109 -19.46 8.19 -8.04
CA ARG A 109 -20.67 8.91 -7.62
C ARG A 109 -21.98 8.25 -8.07
N LEU A 110 -21.91 7.18 -8.86
CA LEU A 110 -23.09 6.49 -9.34
C LEU A 110 -23.75 5.69 -8.21
N ARG A 111 -25.07 5.81 -8.09
CA ARG A 111 -25.84 5.17 -7.00
C ARG A 111 -25.56 3.67 -6.88
N GLY A 112 -25.36 2.97 -8.00
CA GLY A 112 -25.09 1.54 -8.04
C GLY A 112 -23.67 1.17 -7.57
N TYR A 113 -22.71 2.09 -7.58
CA TYR A 113 -21.28 1.79 -7.43
C TYR A 113 -20.60 2.53 -6.27
N ARG A 114 -21.06 3.71 -5.90
CA ARG A 114 -20.42 4.56 -4.89
C ARG A 114 -20.20 3.82 -3.57
N VAL A 115 -19.10 4.16 -2.90
CA VAL A 115 -18.64 3.59 -1.63
C VAL A 115 -18.40 4.63 -0.52
N GLY A 116 -18.92 5.84 -0.71
CA GLY A 116 -18.70 6.95 0.24
C GLY A 116 -17.28 7.52 0.19
N GLY A 117 -16.66 7.43 -0.97
CA GLY A 117 -15.31 7.94 -1.25
C GLY A 117 -14.20 6.93 -0.99
N THR A 118 -13.15 7.04 -1.81
CA THR A 118 -11.90 6.28 -1.74
C THR A 118 -10.75 7.21 -1.42
N LEU A 119 -9.82 6.77 -0.60
CA LEU A 119 -8.54 7.45 -0.42
C LEU A 119 -7.57 6.90 -1.47
N HIS A 120 -7.18 7.73 -2.42
CA HIS A 120 -6.21 7.39 -3.45
C HIS A 120 -4.83 7.90 -3.06
N ILE A 121 -3.81 7.08 -3.22
CA ILE A 121 -2.42 7.45 -2.98
C ILE A 121 -1.63 7.09 -4.23
N ILE A 122 -1.08 8.07 -4.92
CA ILE A 122 -0.11 7.82 -5.97
C ILE A 122 1.27 7.73 -5.31
N ALA A 123 1.85 6.53 -5.29
CA ALA A 123 3.24 6.31 -4.90
C ALA A 123 4.15 6.77 -6.05
N ASN A 124 4.32 8.09 -6.15
CA ASN A 124 4.98 8.76 -7.26
C ASN A 124 6.50 8.68 -7.13
N ASN A 125 7.10 7.70 -7.77
CA ASN A 125 8.54 7.53 -7.81
C ASN A 125 9.22 8.19 -9.02
N GLN A 126 8.45 8.90 -9.86
CA GLN A 126 8.91 9.69 -10.99
C GLN A 126 9.59 8.87 -12.10
N VAL A 127 9.26 7.58 -12.18
CA VAL A 127 9.73 6.70 -13.27
C VAL A 127 8.70 5.62 -13.56
N GLY A 128 8.40 5.39 -14.84
CA GLY A 128 7.54 4.31 -15.30
C GLY A 128 8.37 3.18 -15.90
N PHE A 129 8.81 2.21 -15.11
CA PHE A 129 9.78 1.19 -15.47
C PHE A 129 11.09 1.83 -15.98
N THR A 130 11.21 2.16 -17.28
CA THR A 130 12.36 2.83 -17.91
C THR A 130 12.00 4.17 -18.55
N THR A 131 10.79 4.68 -18.30
CA THR A 131 10.25 5.88 -18.97
C THR A 131 10.21 7.06 -17.99
N ASP A 132 10.79 8.18 -18.40
CA ASP A 132 10.73 9.42 -17.64
C ASP A 132 9.32 10.04 -17.68
N PRO A 133 8.92 10.84 -16.67
CA PRO A 133 7.59 11.46 -16.61
C PRO A 133 7.20 12.25 -17.86
N ASN A 134 8.14 12.97 -18.47
CA ASN A 134 7.91 13.78 -19.66
C ASN A 134 7.56 12.95 -20.92
N ASP A 135 8.01 11.70 -20.95
CA ASP A 135 7.72 10.75 -22.03
C ASP A 135 6.55 9.84 -21.68
N GLY A 136 6.16 9.77 -20.41
CA GLY A 136 5.11 8.90 -19.90
C GLY A 136 3.70 9.52 -19.86
N ARG A 137 3.60 10.86 -19.86
CA ARG A 137 2.31 11.56 -19.78
C ARG A 137 2.38 12.96 -20.38
N SER A 138 1.24 13.41 -20.90
CA SER A 138 1.10 14.77 -21.45
C SER A 138 0.78 15.83 -20.40
N THR A 139 0.33 15.42 -19.23
CA THR A 139 -0.02 16.32 -18.11
C THR A 139 1.18 16.60 -17.22
N HIS A 140 1.14 17.73 -16.53
CA HIS A 140 2.24 18.10 -15.60
C HIS A 140 2.35 17.13 -14.42
N TYR A 141 1.21 16.78 -13.79
CA TYR A 141 1.15 15.84 -12.70
C TYR A 141 0.50 14.53 -13.12
N SER A 142 0.96 13.42 -12.57
CA SER A 142 0.32 12.10 -12.76
C SER A 142 -1.13 12.09 -12.28
N SER A 143 -1.44 12.89 -11.25
CA SER A 143 -2.76 13.02 -10.63
C SER A 143 -3.76 13.87 -11.43
N ASP A 144 -3.36 14.51 -12.53
CA ASP A 144 -4.20 15.47 -13.25
C ASP A 144 -5.49 14.86 -13.83
N LEU A 145 -5.51 13.55 -14.08
CA LEU A 145 -6.72 12.82 -14.48
C LEU A 145 -7.87 13.04 -13.47
N ALA A 146 -7.57 13.06 -12.18
CA ALA A 146 -8.56 13.18 -11.11
C ALA A 146 -9.25 14.56 -11.08
N LYS A 147 -8.64 15.60 -11.66
CA LYS A 147 -9.23 16.94 -11.76
C LYS A 147 -10.55 16.96 -12.53
N GLY A 148 -10.66 16.15 -13.59
CA GLY A 148 -11.87 16.02 -14.38
C GLY A 148 -13.05 15.44 -13.60
N PHE A 149 -12.78 14.73 -12.51
CA PHE A 149 -13.77 14.14 -11.61
C PHE A 149 -13.99 14.96 -10.34
N GLU A 150 -13.42 16.17 -10.25
CA GLU A 150 -13.54 17.08 -9.10
C GLU A 150 -13.02 16.46 -7.79
N VAL A 151 -12.00 15.61 -7.88
CA VAL A 151 -11.35 15.00 -6.72
C VAL A 151 -10.30 15.99 -6.18
N PRO A 152 -10.31 16.34 -4.89
CA PRO A 152 -9.24 17.12 -4.29
C PRO A 152 -7.91 16.38 -4.36
N ILE A 153 -6.85 17.10 -4.75
CA ILE A 153 -5.50 16.57 -4.89
C ILE A 153 -4.57 17.33 -3.98
N VAL A 154 -3.77 16.61 -3.21
CA VAL A 154 -2.68 17.18 -2.41
C VAL A 154 -1.37 16.53 -2.82
N HIS A 155 -0.41 17.34 -3.24
CA HIS A 155 0.97 16.90 -3.48
C HIS A 155 1.76 17.02 -2.19
N VAL A 156 2.44 15.96 -1.80
CA VAL A 156 3.25 15.93 -0.58
C VAL A 156 4.60 15.26 -0.85
N ASN A 157 5.66 15.83 -0.28
CA ASN A 157 6.98 15.20 -0.33
C ASN A 157 7.00 13.96 0.59
N ALA A 158 7.30 12.79 0.04
CA ALA A 158 7.39 11.53 0.77
C ALA A 158 8.43 11.52 1.90
N GLU A 159 9.36 12.45 1.90
CA GLU A 159 10.39 12.59 2.94
C GLU A 159 9.92 13.37 4.18
N ASP A 160 8.78 14.09 4.07
CA ASP A 160 8.18 14.80 5.21
C ASP A 160 7.10 13.93 5.88
N ALA A 161 7.53 13.07 6.80
CA ALA A 161 6.66 12.12 7.49
C ALA A 161 5.48 12.81 8.22
N ASN A 162 5.72 13.95 8.86
CA ASN A 162 4.67 14.70 9.55
C ASN A 162 3.61 15.23 8.60
N THR A 163 4.02 15.81 7.49
CA THR A 163 3.09 16.32 6.48
C THR A 163 2.32 15.18 5.82
N CYS A 164 2.98 14.05 5.54
CA CYS A 164 2.31 12.85 5.03
C CYS A 164 1.16 12.38 5.96
N ILE A 165 1.43 12.29 7.26
CA ILE A 165 0.41 11.90 8.25
C ILE A 165 -0.75 12.93 8.28
N ARG A 166 -0.45 14.22 8.31
CA ARG A 166 -1.46 15.29 8.34
C ARG A 166 -2.34 15.30 7.08
N VAL A 167 -1.74 15.05 5.92
CA VAL A 167 -2.48 14.98 4.65
C VAL A 167 -3.41 13.76 4.65
N MET A 168 -2.97 12.62 5.17
CA MET A 168 -3.82 11.44 5.31
C MET A 168 -4.96 11.68 6.30
N GLN A 169 -4.72 12.35 7.43
CA GLN A 169 -5.77 12.78 8.36
C GLN A 169 -6.80 13.67 7.68
N LEU A 170 -6.35 14.67 6.93
CA LEU A 170 -7.21 15.53 6.13
C LEU A 170 -8.07 14.72 5.13
N GLY A 171 -7.46 13.75 4.44
CA GLY A 171 -8.17 12.88 3.49
C GLY A 171 -9.26 12.05 4.17
N VAL A 172 -8.97 11.48 5.35
CA VAL A 172 -9.95 10.73 6.15
C VAL A 172 -11.10 11.63 6.61
N GLU A 173 -10.80 12.82 7.12
CA GLU A 173 -11.81 13.81 7.54
C GLU A 173 -12.65 14.29 6.36
N TYR A 174 -12.03 14.58 5.23
CA TYR A 174 -12.72 14.97 4.00
C TYR A 174 -13.71 13.89 3.56
N ARG A 175 -13.23 12.63 3.48
CA ARG A 175 -14.06 11.49 3.14
C ARG A 175 -15.24 11.33 4.12
N ALA A 176 -14.97 11.38 5.42
CA ALA A 176 -15.99 11.23 6.45
C ALA A 176 -17.07 12.34 6.36
N LYS A 177 -16.65 13.57 6.05
CA LYS A 177 -17.55 14.73 5.97
C LYS A 177 -18.35 14.78 4.66
N PHE A 178 -17.73 14.44 3.54
CA PHE A 178 -18.32 14.68 2.21
C PHE A 178 -18.72 13.40 1.46
N GLY A 179 -18.28 12.23 1.90
CA GLY A 179 -18.54 10.96 1.21
C GLY A 179 -17.95 10.93 -0.21
N LYS A 180 -16.79 11.57 -0.42
CA LYS A 180 -16.15 11.73 -1.72
C LYS A 180 -14.70 11.24 -1.70
N ASP A 181 -14.18 10.97 -2.90
CA ASP A 181 -12.78 10.59 -3.11
C ASP A 181 -11.82 11.71 -2.73
N PHE A 182 -10.64 11.34 -2.29
CA PHE A 182 -9.53 12.23 -1.98
C PHE A 182 -8.23 11.61 -2.50
N LEU A 183 -7.36 12.42 -3.10
CA LEU A 183 -6.14 11.92 -3.71
C LEU A 183 -4.91 12.59 -3.12
N VAL A 184 -3.94 11.76 -2.74
CA VAL A 184 -2.60 12.17 -2.32
C VAL A 184 -1.60 11.76 -3.38
N ASP A 185 -0.92 12.72 -3.98
CA ASP A 185 0.25 12.50 -4.82
C ASP A 185 1.49 12.54 -3.93
N LEU A 186 1.96 11.35 -3.53
CA LEU A 186 3.09 11.14 -2.64
C LEU A 186 4.38 11.14 -3.45
N VAL A 187 4.98 12.32 -3.59
CA VAL A 187 6.15 12.53 -4.45
C VAL A 187 7.42 12.08 -3.75
N GLY A 188 8.05 11.07 -4.32
CA GLY A 188 9.29 10.48 -3.83
C GLY A 188 10.17 10.01 -4.99
N TYR A 189 10.91 8.95 -4.77
CA TYR A 189 11.77 8.32 -5.78
C TYR A 189 11.95 6.83 -5.48
N ARG A 190 12.33 6.06 -6.49
CA ARG A 190 12.68 4.64 -6.33
C ARG A 190 14.19 4.51 -6.17
N ARG A 191 14.65 4.06 -5.00
CA ARG A 191 16.10 3.94 -4.70
C ARG A 191 16.76 2.75 -5.41
N HIS A 192 16.05 1.65 -5.51
CA HIS A 192 16.54 0.40 -6.13
C HIS A 192 15.86 0.17 -7.48
N GLY A 193 16.30 -0.86 -8.22
CA GLY A 193 15.70 -1.24 -9.49
C GLY A 193 14.25 -1.71 -9.38
N HIS A 194 13.63 -1.95 -10.52
CA HIS A 194 12.28 -2.49 -10.61
C HIS A 194 12.16 -3.88 -9.98
N ASN A 195 13.23 -4.66 -10.08
CA ASN A 195 13.42 -5.96 -9.44
C ASN A 195 14.90 -6.14 -9.04
N GLU A 196 15.24 -7.29 -8.49
CA GLU A 196 16.57 -7.59 -7.94
C GLU A 196 17.69 -7.63 -8.99
N THR A 197 17.33 -7.81 -10.26
CA THR A 197 18.31 -7.87 -11.38
C THR A 197 18.39 -6.59 -12.20
N ASP A 198 17.52 -5.60 -11.93
CA ASP A 198 17.46 -4.35 -12.66
C ASP A 198 18.45 -3.32 -12.11
N GLU A 199 19.29 -2.75 -13.01
CA GLU A 199 20.15 -1.60 -12.72
C GLU A 199 19.56 -0.36 -13.42
N PRO A 200 18.80 0.45 -12.69
CA PRO A 200 18.04 1.55 -13.28
C PRO A 200 18.92 2.70 -13.81
N ALA A 201 20.18 2.77 -13.40
CA ALA A 201 21.12 3.76 -13.93
C ALA A 201 21.46 3.53 -15.41
N PHE A 202 21.18 2.36 -15.98
CA PHE A 202 21.35 2.12 -17.41
C PHE A 202 20.38 2.94 -18.26
N THR A 203 19.18 3.18 -17.77
CA THR A 203 18.14 3.94 -18.50
C THR A 203 17.97 5.37 -17.98
N GLN A 204 18.10 5.60 -16.66
CA GLN A 204 17.99 6.92 -16.01
C GLN A 204 19.28 7.32 -15.28
N PRO A 205 20.43 7.50 -15.99
CA PRO A 205 21.73 7.71 -15.34
C PRO A 205 21.77 9.01 -14.53
N ALA A 206 21.21 10.10 -15.02
CA ALA A 206 21.22 11.40 -14.35
C ALA A 206 20.41 11.36 -13.04
N MET A 207 19.20 10.78 -13.08
CA MET A 207 18.33 10.60 -11.92
C MET A 207 19.02 9.76 -10.84
N TYR A 208 19.57 8.61 -11.19
CA TYR A 208 20.22 7.71 -10.24
C TYR A 208 21.56 8.20 -9.71
N THR A 209 22.24 9.08 -10.43
CA THR A 209 23.39 9.82 -9.89
C THR A 209 22.96 10.70 -8.71
N GLN A 210 21.84 11.39 -8.82
CA GLN A 210 21.29 12.21 -7.75
C GLN A 210 20.76 11.33 -6.59
N ILE A 211 19.97 10.29 -6.88
CA ILE A 211 19.39 9.39 -5.87
C ILE A 211 20.48 8.72 -5.03
N ARG A 212 21.59 8.28 -5.63
CA ARG A 212 22.69 7.63 -4.89
C ARG A 212 23.37 8.54 -3.88
N SER A 213 23.44 9.83 -4.16
CA SER A 213 24.03 10.84 -3.28
C SER A 213 23.04 11.46 -2.29
N HIS A 214 21.73 11.20 -2.49
CA HIS A 214 20.67 11.77 -1.65
C HIS A 214 20.51 10.97 -0.36
N PRO A 215 20.41 11.60 0.82
CA PRO A 215 20.11 10.92 2.07
C PRO A 215 18.77 10.18 1.99
N SER A 216 18.63 9.11 2.73
CA SER A 216 17.35 8.39 2.83
C SER A 216 16.30 9.22 3.60
N PRO A 217 15.00 8.99 3.39
CA PRO A 217 13.94 9.63 4.19
C PRO A 217 14.12 9.40 5.70
N ARG A 218 14.65 8.22 6.07
CA ARG A 218 14.96 7.90 7.47
C ARG A 218 16.06 8.79 8.03
N GLU A 219 17.15 9.02 7.29
CA GLU A 219 18.25 9.90 7.71
C GLU A 219 17.78 11.34 7.84
N LEU A 220 17.09 11.88 6.83
CA LEU A 220 16.53 13.22 6.85
C LEU A 220 15.55 13.44 8.02
N TRP A 221 14.73 12.45 8.30
CA TRP A 221 13.79 12.50 9.42
C TRP A 221 14.52 12.45 10.77
N GLY A 222 15.50 11.58 10.91
CA GLY A 222 16.34 11.48 12.10
C GLY A 222 17.08 12.78 12.40
N GLU A 223 17.74 13.37 11.40
CA GLU A 223 18.42 14.66 11.53
C GLU A 223 17.46 15.77 11.96
N ARG A 224 16.24 15.79 11.40
CA ARG A 224 15.22 16.75 11.78
C ARG A 224 14.80 16.60 13.24
N LEU A 225 14.56 15.38 13.71
CA LEU A 225 14.16 15.13 15.10
C LEU A 225 15.25 15.54 16.10
N VAL A 226 16.52 15.33 15.75
CA VAL A 226 17.66 15.80 16.56
C VAL A 226 17.71 17.33 16.57
N LYS A 227 17.59 17.97 15.42
CA LYS A 227 17.60 19.42 15.30
C LYS A 227 16.45 20.08 16.07
N GLU A 228 15.28 19.46 16.10
CA GLU A 228 14.10 19.92 16.84
C GLU A 228 14.19 19.60 18.35
N GLY A 229 15.22 18.85 18.79
CA GLY A 229 15.40 18.43 20.17
C GLY A 229 14.41 17.38 20.66
N THR A 230 13.76 16.69 19.74
CA THR A 230 12.78 15.61 20.03
C THR A 230 13.48 14.32 20.43
N LEU A 231 14.62 14.01 19.78
CA LEU A 231 15.48 12.87 20.07
C LEU A 231 16.93 13.31 20.15
N ALA A 232 17.73 12.62 20.95
CA ALA A 232 19.18 12.75 20.92
C ALA A 232 19.78 11.90 19.80
N ALA A 233 20.97 12.27 19.31
CA ALA A 233 21.62 11.54 18.22
C ALA A 233 21.93 10.09 18.55
N ASP A 234 22.30 9.81 19.83
CA ASP A 234 22.57 8.45 20.31
C ASP A 234 21.29 7.61 20.44
N GLU A 235 20.13 8.22 20.64
CA GLU A 235 18.84 7.52 20.64
C GLU A 235 18.49 6.99 19.25
N ILE A 236 18.80 7.74 18.21
CA ILE A 236 18.58 7.28 16.81
C ILE A 236 19.47 6.08 16.51
N GLN A 237 20.74 6.13 16.91
CA GLN A 237 21.66 5.01 16.73
C GLN A 237 21.18 3.76 17.48
N LYS A 238 20.72 3.90 18.73
CA LYS A 238 20.16 2.79 19.51
C LYS A 238 18.94 2.16 18.85
N LEU A 239 18.04 2.99 18.30
CA LEU A 239 16.87 2.48 17.55
C LEU A 239 17.28 1.67 16.33
N ASP A 240 18.30 2.09 15.59
CA ASP A 240 18.83 1.33 14.45
C ASP A 240 19.41 0.00 14.87
N GLU A 241 20.22 0.00 15.91
CA GLU A 241 20.83 -1.21 16.47
C GLU A 241 19.76 -2.19 16.96
N GLU A 242 18.72 -1.70 17.65
CA GLU A 242 17.58 -2.52 18.12
C GLU A 242 16.80 -3.13 16.94
N ILE A 243 16.54 -2.35 15.88
CA ILE A 243 15.83 -2.82 14.69
C ILE A 243 16.67 -3.88 13.97
N ALA A 244 17.97 -3.63 13.78
CA ALA A 244 18.88 -4.59 13.15
C ALA A 244 18.95 -5.91 13.94
N ALA A 245 19.16 -5.83 15.24
CA ALA A 245 19.20 -6.99 16.11
C ALA A 245 17.86 -7.77 16.12
N ASN A 246 16.73 -7.06 16.01
CA ASN A 246 15.43 -7.70 15.92
C ASN A 246 15.28 -8.48 14.59
N TYR A 247 15.73 -7.92 13.46
CA TYR A 247 15.71 -8.62 12.17
C TYR A 247 16.62 -9.85 12.18
N GLU A 248 17.84 -9.74 12.69
CA GLU A 248 18.77 -10.87 12.82
C GLU A 248 18.18 -11.99 13.69
N ARG A 249 17.54 -11.65 14.81
CA ARG A 249 16.86 -12.61 15.68
C ARG A 249 15.73 -13.33 14.98
N ILE A 250 14.91 -12.60 14.22
CA ILE A 250 13.78 -13.18 13.46
C ILE A 250 14.31 -14.09 12.36
N GLN A 251 15.33 -13.66 11.61
CA GLN A 251 15.95 -14.45 10.56
C GLN A 251 16.55 -15.74 11.11
N SER A 252 17.32 -15.66 12.20
CA SER A 252 17.91 -16.82 12.86
C SER A 252 16.84 -17.78 13.39
N SER A 253 15.71 -17.28 13.89
CA SER A 253 14.60 -18.11 14.36
C SER A 253 13.84 -18.78 13.21
N SER A 254 13.88 -18.21 12.02
CA SER A 254 13.29 -18.83 10.83
C SER A 254 14.10 -20.04 10.36
N SER A 255 15.41 -20.08 10.67
CA SER A 255 16.32 -21.17 10.34
C SER A 255 16.14 -22.41 11.22
N ALA A 256 15.58 -22.24 12.43
CA ALA A 256 15.57 -23.28 13.47
C ALA A 256 14.26 -24.11 13.54
N SER A 257 13.24 -23.78 12.77
CA SER A 257 11.93 -24.46 12.85
C SER A 257 11.45 -25.03 11.53
N ASP A 258 12.05 -26.11 11.09
CA ASP A 258 11.50 -27.01 10.06
C ASP A 258 10.54 -28.05 10.69
N GLY A 259 9.62 -27.64 11.54
CA GLY A 259 8.87 -28.63 12.30
C GLY A 259 7.40 -28.39 12.61
N GLU A 260 6.85 -27.19 12.51
CA GLU A 260 5.42 -27.04 12.80
C GLU A 260 4.77 -26.02 11.84
N GLY A 261 3.99 -26.56 10.91
CA GLY A 261 3.18 -25.79 9.98
C GLY A 261 1.93 -25.25 10.65
N GLU A 262 1.96 -23.98 11.05
CA GLU A 262 0.70 -23.23 11.21
C GLU A 262 0.35 -22.61 9.85
N GLY A 263 -0.64 -23.22 9.20
CA GLY A 263 -1.19 -22.74 7.94
C GLY A 263 -1.94 -21.42 8.13
N PRO A 264 -1.93 -20.50 7.13
CA PRO A 264 -2.63 -19.21 7.20
C PRO A 264 -4.15 -19.33 7.05
N GLY A 265 -4.73 -20.48 7.37
CA GLY A 265 -6.09 -20.84 6.92
C GLY A 265 -7.20 -20.70 7.94
N GLU A 266 -6.96 -20.84 9.24
CA GLU A 266 -8.11 -21.06 10.14
C GLU A 266 -8.81 -19.78 10.62
N ALA A 267 -8.13 -18.67 10.81
CA ALA A 267 -8.79 -17.43 11.26
C ALA A 267 -9.60 -16.71 10.16
N VAL A 268 -9.26 -16.95 8.89
CA VAL A 268 -9.97 -16.33 7.75
C VAL A 268 -11.15 -17.20 7.31
N LYS A 269 -11.04 -18.54 7.35
CA LYS A 269 -12.10 -19.45 6.93
C LYS A 269 -13.34 -19.41 7.82
N ALA A 270 -13.18 -19.28 9.12
CA ALA A 270 -14.32 -19.32 10.04
C ALA A 270 -15.24 -18.08 9.96
N GLN A 271 -14.78 -16.94 9.43
CA GLN A 271 -15.58 -15.73 9.29
C GLN A 271 -16.13 -15.51 7.88
N ASP A 272 -15.49 -16.04 6.85
CA ASP A 272 -16.00 -15.97 5.48
C ASP A 272 -17.05 -17.07 5.21
N GLU A 273 -17.00 -18.23 5.88
CA GLU A 273 -18.05 -19.24 5.81
C GLU A 273 -19.37 -18.77 6.42
N ALA A 274 -19.32 -17.93 7.48
CA ALA A 274 -20.54 -17.33 8.04
C ALA A 274 -21.18 -16.27 7.11
N ALA A 275 -20.36 -15.61 6.27
CA ALA A 275 -20.85 -14.62 5.30
C ALA A 275 -21.35 -15.26 3.99
N THR A 276 -20.87 -16.47 3.65
CA THR A 276 -21.27 -17.18 2.43
C THR A 276 -22.51 -18.05 2.64
N ALA A 277 -22.81 -18.42 3.88
CA ALA A 277 -23.98 -19.22 4.22
C ALA A 277 -25.30 -18.41 4.31
N THR A 278 -25.27 -17.10 4.07
CA THR A 278 -26.44 -16.21 4.15
C THR A 278 -26.74 -15.51 2.80
N LEU A 279 -26.21 -16.00 1.70
CA LEU A 279 -26.64 -15.69 0.32
C LEU A 279 -27.44 -16.90 -0.21
#